data_4be11e711125620db01a3f0d79665f9b
#
_entry.id   4be11e711125620db01a3f0d79665f9b
#
_cell.length_a   1.000
_cell.length_b   1.000
_cell.length_c   1.000
_cell.angle_alpha   90.00
_cell.angle_beta   90.00
_cell.angle_gamma   90.00
#
_symmetry.space_group_name_H-M   'P 1'
#
loop_
_entity.id
_entity.type
_entity.pdbx_description
1 polymer ?
#
loop_
_entity_poly.entity_id
_entity_poly.type
_entity_poly.pdbx_seq_one_letter_code
_entity_poly.pdbx_strand_id
1 'polypeptide(L)'
;MPYETRTWGQVVMRCMDRGARVGQRMTNKPTVISRRGVLRAFAATALVATPTYSNAAGFLRGAGDIRRLKMYSRRTGESLDVIYWIEGDYIKDALTEVNWFMRDWRRDRSRAIDTRTVDIIAATQQLLNTSTPFLMLSGYRTPETNALLRKRSRGVAKNSLHMKGQAVDLRMQGKSVRQVATAAASCAAGGVGRYSRSNFVHLDCGEKRLWGR
;
A
#
# COMPACT_ATOMS: atom_id res chain seq x y z
N MET A 1 -10.44 -41.78 9.15
CA MET A 1 -10.06 -41.01 10.33
C MET A 1 -10.67 -39.62 10.20
N PRO A 2 -11.61 -39.20 11.05
CA PRO A 2 -12.34 -37.94 10.89
C PRO A 2 -11.57 -36.77 11.50
N TYR A 3 -11.57 -35.63 10.78
CA TYR A 3 -11.05 -34.35 11.25
C TYR A 3 -12.02 -33.71 12.24
N GLU A 4 -11.58 -33.48 13.48
CA GLU A 4 -12.32 -32.69 14.48
C GLU A 4 -12.17 -31.18 14.21
N THR A 5 -13.29 -30.54 13.99
CA THR A 5 -13.44 -29.08 13.96
C THR A 5 -13.42 -28.53 15.38
N ARG A 6 -12.37 -27.83 15.77
CA ARG A 6 -12.35 -27.07 17.04
C ARG A 6 -12.93 -25.68 16.83
N THR A 7 -14.05 -25.43 17.48
CA THR A 7 -14.72 -24.14 17.55
C THR A 7 -13.96 -23.18 18.47
N TRP A 8 -13.77 -21.95 18.01
CA TRP A 8 -13.21 -20.81 18.75
C TRP A 8 -14.28 -20.23 19.71
N GLY A 9 -14.29 -20.70 20.94
CA GLY A 9 -15.32 -20.26 21.89
C GLY A 9 -15.06 -20.56 23.35
N GLN A 10 -13.82 -20.56 23.86
CA GLN A 10 -13.62 -20.74 25.31
C GLN A 10 -12.20 -20.34 25.76
N VAL A 11 -11.81 -19.08 25.63
CA VAL A 11 -10.67 -18.50 26.37
C VAL A 11 -10.94 -17.03 26.72
N VAL A 12 -12.03 -16.77 27.42
CA VAL A 12 -12.18 -15.52 28.17
C VAL A 12 -13.05 -15.82 29.40
N MET A 13 -12.42 -16.36 30.44
CA MET A 13 -12.93 -16.28 31.82
C MET A 13 -12.01 -17.03 32.78
N ARG A 14 -11.01 -16.33 33.31
CA ARG A 14 -10.43 -16.60 34.63
C ARG A 14 -9.32 -15.62 34.96
N CYS A 15 -9.67 -14.49 35.54
CA CYS A 15 -8.84 -13.70 36.45
C CYS A 15 -9.71 -12.60 37.09
N MET A 16 -10.56 -13.00 38.01
CA MET A 16 -11.08 -12.12 39.04
C MET A 16 -11.16 -12.98 40.30
N ASP A 17 -10.23 -12.83 41.21
CA ASP A 17 -10.48 -12.73 42.64
C ASP A 17 -9.16 -12.64 43.39
N ARG A 18 -8.87 -11.50 44.01
CA ARG A 18 -8.31 -11.36 45.36
C ARG A 18 -8.22 -9.90 45.75
N GLY A 19 -9.00 -9.56 46.73
CA GLY A 19 -9.15 -8.22 47.25
C GLY A 19 -8.00 -7.69 48.10
N ALA A 20 -8.02 -6.39 48.27
CA ALA A 20 -7.59 -5.70 49.50
C ALA A 20 -8.23 -4.32 49.55
N ARG A 21 -8.99 -4.06 50.61
CA ARG A 21 -9.59 -2.79 50.95
C ARG A 21 -8.51 -1.85 51.50
N VAL A 22 -8.42 -0.62 50.99
CA VAL A 22 -8.01 0.54 51.81
C VAL A 22 -8.84 1.72 51.34
N GLY A 23 -9.65 2.22 52.24
CA GLY A 23 -10.50 3.39 52.00
C GLY A 23 -9.69 4.67 52.06
N GLN A 24 -9.77 5.48 51.02
CA GLN A 24 -9.50 6.91 51.13
C GLN A 24 -10.68 7.68 50.56
N ARG A 25 -11.28 8.46 51.46
CA ARG A 25 -12.38 9.37 51.22
C ARG A 25 -11.84 10.56 50.43
N MET A 26 -12.05 10.56 49.12
CA MET A 26 -11.75 11.72 48.26
C MET A 26 -12.98 12.66 48.27
N THR A 27 -12.80 13.83 48.82
CA THR A 27 -13.76 14.93 48.72
C THR A 27 -13.66 15.53 47.33
N ASN A 28 -14.60 15.22 46.45
CA ASN A 28 -14.74 15.85 45.15
C ASN A 28 -15.27 17.28 45.33
N LYS A 29 -14.40 18.28 45.21
CA LYS A 29 -14.81 19.64 44.92
C LYS A 29 -15.01 19.79 43.40
N PRO A 30 -16.15 20.26 42.90
CA PRO A 30 -16.33 20.47 41.47
C PRO A 30 -15.42 21.63 41.02
N THR A 31 -14.47 21.33 40.18
CA THR A 31 -13.63 22.36 39.52
C THR A 31 -14.44 23.02 38.43
N VAL A 32 -14.92 24.23 38.66
CA VAL A 32 -15.60 25.04 37.64
C VAL A 32 -14.55 25.47 36.58
N ILE A 33 -14.58 24.81 35.46
CA ILE A 33 -13.71 25.16 34.30
C ILE A 33 -14.28 26.43 33.67
N SER A 34 -13.60 27.57 33.82
CA SER A 34 -14.01 28.81 33.20
C SER A 34 -13.83 28.74 31.68
N ARG A 35 -14.72 29.42 30.92
CA ARG A 35 -14.64 29.51 29.45
C ARG A 35 -13.27 29.98 28.91
N ARG A 36 -12.55 30.80 29.70
CA ARG A 36 -11.19 31.27 29.37
C ARG A 36 -10.11 30.19 29.57
N GLY A 37 -10.34 29.20 30.47
CA GLY A 37 -9.44 28.04 30.66
C GLY A 37 -9.51 27.07 29.51
N VAL A 38 -10.69 26.86 28.91
CA VAL A 38 -10.89 25.99 27.76
C VAL A 38 -10.18 26.56 26.51
N LEU A 39 -10.25 27.88 26.27
CA LEU A 39 -9.59 28.50 25.14
C LEU A 39 -8.05 28.50 25.24
N ARG A 40 -7.47 28.48 26.45
CA ARG A 40 -6.03 28.34 26.65
C ARG A 40 -5.52 26.91 26.47
N ALA A 41 -6.34 25.92 26.71
CA ALA A 41 -6.02 24.49 26.47
C ALA A 41 -5.94 24.15 24.97
N PHE A 42 -6.71 24.83 24.11
CA PHE A 42 -6.65 24.65 22.65
C PHE A 42 -5.48 25.37 21.95
N ALA A 43 -4.84 26.33 22.62
CA ALA A 43 -3.70 27.04 22.02
C ALA A 43 -2.34 26.34 22.22
N ALA A 44 -2.27 25.31 23.06
CA ALA A 44 -1.01 24.60 23.37
C ALA A 44 -0.80 23.27 22.62
N THR A 45 -1.73 22.85 21.75
CA THR A 45 -1.65 21.57 21.03
C THR A 45 -1.33 21.71 19.54
N ALA A 46 -0.77 22.84 19.10
CA ALA A 46 -0.44 23.07 17.68
C ALA A 46 1.04 22.84 17.32
N LEU A 47 1.78 22.08 18.12
CA LEU A 47 3.12 21.59 17.77
C LEU A 47 3.13 20.07 17.79
N VAL A 48 2.20 19.47 17.05
CA VAL A 48 2.39 18.10 16.56
C VAL A 48 3.43 18.23 15.46
N ALA A 49 4.64 17.70 15.71
CA ALA A 49 5.64 17.52 14.68
C ALA A 49 4.96 16.84 13.48
N THR A 50 4.82 17.57 12.37
CA THR A 50 4.31 16.97 11.13
C THR A 50 5.31 15.89 10.75
N PRO A 51 4.93 14.60 10.77
CA PRO A 51 5.83 13.59 10.28
C PRO A 51 6.16 13.96 8.83
N THR A 52 7.45 13.96 8.51
CA THR A 52 7.95 14.17 7.15
C THR A 52 7.55 12.92 6.35
N TYR A 53 6.28 12.87 5.95
CA TYR A 53 5.81 11.83 5.04
C TYR A 53 6.52 12.01 3.71
N SER A 54 7.16 10.94 3.22
CA SER A 54 7.58 10.90 1.83
C SER A 54 6.40 11.30 0.96
N ASN A 55 6.62 12.04 -0.13
CA ASN A 55 5.55 12.61 -0.96
C ASN A 55 4.50 11.62 -1.47
N ALA A 56 4.77 10.31 -1.43
CA ALA A 56 3.82 9.24 -1.73
C ALA A 56 2.78 9.04 -0.62
N ALA A 57 3.18 9.14 0.65
CA ALA A 57 2.27 8.99 1.79
C ALA A 57 1.32 10.20 1.97
N GLY A 58 1.69 11.39 1.48
CA GLY A 58 0.83 12.57 1.48
C GLY A 58 -0.46 12.38 0.68
N PHE A 59 -0.43 11.56 -0.35
CA PHE A 59 -1.57 11.28 -1.20
C PHE A 59 -2.56 10.29 -0.59
N LEU A 60 -2.07 9.40 0.26
CA LEU A 60 -2.88 8.39 0.94
C LEU A 60 -3.60 8.93 2.19
N ARG A 61 -3.48 10.22 2.51
CA ARG A 61 -4.25 10.84 3.61
C ARG A 61 -5.76 10.73 3.43
N GLY A 62 -6.25 10.54 2.21
CA GLY A 62 -7.67 10.28 1.93
C GLY A 62 -8.01 8.79 1.82
N ALA A 63 -7.03 7.89 1.96
CA ALA A 63 -7.24 6.45 1.80
C ALA A 63 -7.82 5.77 3.07
N GLY A 64 -8.02 6.54 4.16
CA GLY A 64 -8.44 5.98 5.45
C GLY A 64 -7.29 5.24 6.16
N ASP A 65 -7.62 4.66 7.31
CA ASP A 65 -6.66 3.95 8.16
C ASP A 65 -6.34 2.53 7.66
N ILE A 66 -6.90 2.12 6.52
CA ILE A 66 -6.71 0.79 5.91
C ILE A 66 -6.40 0.93 4.42
N ARG A 67 -5.28 0.31 3.98
CA ARG A 67 -4.92 0.26 2.56
C ARG A 67 -4.94 -1.16 2.05
N ARG A 68 -5.62 -1.34 0.92
CA ARG A 68 -5.81 -2.61 0.26
C ARG A 68 -5.23 -2.60 -1.15
N LEU A 69 -4.68 -3.72 -1.59
CA LEU A 69 -4.17 -3.90 -2.95
C LEU A 69 -4.89 -5.07 -3.61
N LYS A 70 -5.48 -4.81 -4.80
CA LYS A 70 -6.12 -5.83 -5.62
C LYS A 70 -5.45 -5.93 -6.98
N MET A 71 -4.94 -7.10 -7.30
CA MET A 71 -4.26 -7.35 -8.56
C MET A 71 -4.59 -8.75 -9.10
N TYR A 72 -4.40 -8.93 -10.41
CA TYR A 72 -4.51 -10.21 -11.09
C TYR A 72 -3.36 -10.37 -12.09
N SER A 73 -2.79 -11.55 -12.19
CA SER A 73 -1.74 -11.87 -13.16
C SER A 73 -2.23 -12.93 -14.15
N ARG A 74 -2.41 -12.56 -15.41
CA ARG A 74 -2.75 -13.55 -16.46
C ARG A 74 -1.61 -14.52 -16.78
N ARG A 75 -0.39 -14.20 -16.39
CA ARG A 75 0.79 -15.04 -16.67
C ARG A 75 0.89 -16.22 -15.74
N THR A 76 0.50 -16.03 -14.48
CA THR A 76 0.55 -17.06 -13.44
C THR A 76 -0.84 -17.57 -13.08
N GLY A 77 -1.93 -16.87 -13.48
CA GLY A 77 -3.30 -17.17 -13.07
C GLY A 77 -3.62 -16.73 -11.64
N GLU A 78 -2.66 -16.11 -10.95
CA GLU A 78 -2.79 -15.74 -9.55
C GLU A 78 -3.57 -14.43 -9.37
N SER A 79 -4.31 -14.33 -8.27
CA SER A 79 -4.97 -13.11 -7.78
C SER A 79 -4.36 -12.71 -6.45
N LEU A 80 -4.24 -11.42 -6.21
CA LEU A 80 -3.85 -10.82 -4.95
C LEU A 80 -4.97 -9.90 -4.47
N ASP A 81 -5.41 -10.07 -3.23
CA ASP A 81 -6.38 -9.19 -2.57
C ASP A 81 -6.05 -9.10 -1.08
N VAL A 82 -5.19 -8.16 -0.72
CA VAL A 82 -4.63 -8.07 0.64
C VAL A 82 -4.76 -6.68 1.22
N ILE A 83 -5.01 -6.58 2.51
CA ILE A 83 -4.79 -5.37 3.30
C ILE A 83 -3.32 -5.38 3.70
N TYR A 84 -2.55 -4.40 3.23
CA TYR A 84 -1.11 -4.35 3.44
C TYR A 84 -0.66 -3.27 4.42
N TRP A 85 -1.59 -2.39 4.85
CA TRP A 85 -1.31 -1.31 5.79
C TRP A 85 -2.56 -1.00 6.63
N ILE A 86 -2.39 -0.86 7.95
CA ILE A 86 -3.44 -0.50 8.92
C ILE A 86 -2.85 0.51 9.91
N GLU A 87 -3.55 1.62 10.15
CA GLU A 87 -3.32 2.59 11.23
C GLU A 87 -1.85 3.05 11.39
N GLY A 88 -1.11 3.20 10.30
CA GLY A 88 0.28 3.66 10.34
C GLY A 88 1.31 2.58 10.04
N ASP A 89 0.95 1.30 10.10
CA ASP A 89 1.87 0.19 10.02
C ASP A 89 1.66 -0.69 8.78
N TYR A 90 2.76 -1.12 8.18
CA TYR A 90 2.75 -2.11 7.11
C TYR A 90 2.64 -3.53 7.69
N ILE A 91 1.74 -4.34 7.14
CA ILE A 91 1.56 -5.74 7.50
C ILE A 91 2.61 -6.59 6.77
N LYS A 92 3.59 -7.12 7.51
CA LYS A 92 4.75 -7.85 6.94
C LYS A 92 4.34 -9.06 6.11
N ASP A 93 3.37 -9.84 6.57
CA ASP A 93 2.90 -11.04 5.88
C ASP A 93 2.22 -10.66 4.56
N ALA A 94 1.39 -9.63 4.54
CA ALA A 94 0.78 -9.10 3.33
C ALA A 94 1.84 -8.58 2.32
N LEU A 95 2.89 -7.90 2.80
CA LEU A 95 4.00 -7.49 1.94
C LEU A 95 4.78 -8.69 1.39
N THR A 96 4.88 -9.79 2.13
CA THR A 96 5.49 -11.04 1.65
C THR A 96 4.65 -11.64 0.52
N GLU A 97 3.33 -11.65 0.63
CA GLU A 97 2.43 -12.06 -0.45
C GLU A 97 2.56 -11.14 -1.68
N VAL A 98 2.64 -9.82 -1.48
CA VAL A 98 2.88 -8.84 -2.56
C VAL A 98 4.20 -9.14 -3.28
N ASN A 99 5.29 -9.39 -2.52
CA ASN A 99 6.61 -9.71 -3.07
C ASN A 99 6.58 -10.96 -3.93
N TRP A 100 5.87 -12.00 -3.46
CA TRP A 100 5.69 -13.25 -4.21
C TRP A 100 4.83 -13.05 -5.46
N PHE A 101 3.69 -12.41 -5.34
CA PHE A 101 2.81 -12.11 -6.46
C PHE A 101 3.53 -11.31 -7.56
N MET A 102 4.33 -10.32 -7.19
CA MET A 102 5.05 -9.44 -8.11
C MET A 102 6.42 -9.99 -8.56
N ARG A 103 6.73 -11.26 -8.29
CA ARG A 103 8.00 -11.90 -8.65
C ARG A 103 8.25 -11.93 -10.16
N ASP A 104 9.49 -12.17 -10.53
CA ASP A 104 9.84 -12.55 -11.91
C ASP A 104 9.35 -13.96 -12.20
N TRP A 105 8.13 -14.06 -12.74
CA TRP A 105 7.48 -15.34 -13.04
C TRP A 105 8.25 -16.22 -14.03
N ARG A 106 9.18 -15.66 -14.82
CA ARG A 106 10.00 -16.41 -15.77
C ARG A 106 11.12 -17.18 -15.10
N ARG A 107 11.54 -16.71 -13.96
CA ARG A 107 12.65 -17.29 -13.17
C ARG A 107 12.20 -17.78 -11.82
N ASP A 108 10.93 -17.58 -11.49
CA ASP A 108 10.35 -17.86 -10.17
C ASP A 108 11.16 -17.26 -9.02
N ARG A 109 11.60 -16.00 -9.21
CA ARG A 109 12.43 -15.25 -8.27
C ARG A 109 11.68 -14.04 -7.76
N SER A 110 11.52 -13.97 -6.44
CA SER A 110 10.95 -12.81 -5.74
C SER A 110 12.04 -11.86 -5.25
N ARG A 111 11.63 -10.64 -4.99
CA ARG A 111 12.43 -9.60 -4.34
C ARG A 111 11.47 -8.73 -3.53
N ALA A 112 11.97 -8.13 -2.44
CA ALA A 112 11.20 -7.11 -1.73
C ALA A 112 10.80 -5.97 -2.68
N ILE A 113 9.50 -5.74 -2.79
CA ILE A 113 8.94 -4.61 -3.53
C ILE A 113 8.96 -3.40 -2.60
N ASP A 114 9.47 -2.29 -3.10
CA ASP A 114 9.49 -1.02 -2.37
C ASP A 114 8.05 -0.63 -2.01
N THR A 115 7.79 -0.38 -0.73
CA THR A 115 6.44 -0.07 -0.23
C THR A 115 5.85 1.17 -0.88
N ARG A 116 6.69 2.13 -1.31
CA ARG A 116 6.25 3.29 -2.09
C ARG A 116 5.64 2.90 -3.43
N THR A 117 6.15 1.84 -4.07
CA THR A 117 5.53 1.30 -5.31
C THR A 117 4.16 0.71 -5.01
N VAL A 118 4.02 -0.04 -3.91
CA VAL A 118 2.73 -0.59 -3.46
C VAL A 118 1.72 0.52 -3.20
N ASP A 119 2.14 1.57 -2.49
CA ASP A 119 1.33 2.74 -2.19
C ASP A 119 0.86 3.48 -3.47
N ILE A 120 1.74 3.65 -4.46
CA ILE A 120 1.39 4.30 -5.74
C ILE A 120 0.31 3.48 -6.47
N ILE A 121 0.40 2.16 -6.48
CA ILE A 121 -0.60 1.29 -7.12
C ILE A 121 -1.96 1.45 -6.40
N ALA A 122 -1.97 1.35 -5.08
CA ALA A 122 -3.18 1.46 -4.26
C ALA A 122 -3.83 2.85 -4.39
N ALA A 123 -3.04 3.93 -4.32
CA ALA A 123 -3.52 5.30 -4.50
C ALA A 123 -4.11 5.51 -5.91
N THR A 124 -3.46 4.96 -6.94
CA THR A 124 -3.95 5.02 -8.31
C THR A 124 -5.30 4.32 -8.44
N GLN A 125 -5.47 3.14 -7.82
CA GLN A 125 -6.74 2.40 -7.83
C GLN A 125 -7.86 3.19 -7.15
N GLN A 126 -7.57 3.80 -6.02
CA GLN A 126 -8.52 4.63 -5.28
C GLN A 126 -8.96 5.85 -6.09
N LEU A 127 -8.01 6.56 -6.74
CA LEU A 127 -8.32 7.70 -7.60
C LEU A 127 -9.16 7.33 -8.83
N LEU A 128 -9.07 6.08 -9.29
CA LEU A 128 -9.93 5.55 -10.36
C LEU A 128 -11.34 5.20 -9.88
N ASN A 129 -11.59 5.29 -8.57
CA ASN A 129 -12.86 5.00 -7.91
C ASN A 129 -13.47 3.66 -8.39
N THR A 130 -12.72 2.59 -8.23
CA THR A 130 -13.14 1.26 -8.70
C THR A 130 -12.56 0.14 -7.83
N SER A 131 -13.34 -0.91 -7.67
CA SER A 131 -12.89 -2.16 -7.02
C SER A 131 -12.27 -3.16 -8.00
N THR A 132 -12.24 -2.84 -9.30
CA THR A 132 -11.66 -3.72 -10.32
C THR A 132 -10.17 -3.92 -10.06
N PRO A 133 -9.66 -5.17 -10.02
CA PRO A 133 -8.26 -5.43 -9.81
C PRO A 133 -7.41 -4.92 -10.98
N PHE A 134 -6.21 -4.45 -10.70
CA PHE A 134 -5.22 -4.21 -11.74
C PHE A 134 -4.76 -5.52 -12.36
N LEU A 135 -4.67 -5.56 -13.68
CA LEU A 135 -3.99 -6.62 -14.39
C LEU A 135 -2.50 -6.30 -14.46
N MET A 136 -1.70 -7.02 -13.65
CA MET A 136 -0.25 -6.91 -13.67
C MET A 136 0.33 -7.61 -14.89
N LEU A 137 1.22 -6.93 -15.60
CA LEU A 137 1.97 -7.44 -16.74
C LEU A 137 3.41 -7.79 -16.36
N SER A 138 4.02 -7.01 -15.45
CA SER A 138 5.38 -7.22 -14.98
C SER A 138 5.58 -6.49 -13.65
N GLY A 139 6.04 -7.21 -12.64
CA GLY A 139 6.57 -6.68 -11.39
C GLY A 139 8.10 -6.66 -11.38
N TYR A 140 8.70 -7.33 -10.41
CA TYR A 140 10.15 -7.54 -10.35
C TYR A 140 10.67 -8.27 -11.60
N ARG A 141 11.87 -7.88 -12.04
CA ARG A 141 12.61 -8.55 -13.12
C ARG A 141 14.02 -8.83 -12.65
N THR A 142 14.47 -10.08 -12.78
CA THR A 142 15.89 -10.38 -12.61
C THR A 142 16.74 -9.68 -13.67
N PRO A 143 18.04 -9.45 -13.42
CA PRO A 143 18.94 -8.90 -14.43
C PRO A 143 18.92 -9.68 -15.75
N GLU A 144 18.84 -11.00 -15.68
CA GLU A 144 18.78 -11.92 -16.82
C GLU A 144 17.49 -11.72 -17.63
N THR A 145 16.34 -11.63 -16.95
CA THR A 145 15.07 -11.34 -17.61
C THR A 145 15.10 -9.95 -18.26
N ASN A 146 15.65 -8.96 -17.57
CA ASN A 146 15.79 -7.61 -18.15
C ASN A 146 16.69 -7.62 -19.37
N ALA A 147 17.82 -8.33 -19.34
CA ALA A 147 18.71 -8.48 -20.48
C ALA A 147 18.02 -9.18 -21.66
N LEU A 148 17.26 -10.23 -21.41
CA LEU A 148 16.45 -10.94 -22.42
C LEU A 148 15.44 -10.00 -23.09
N LEU A 149 14.72 -9.21 -22.30
CA LEU A 149 13.72 -8.26 -22.80
C LEU A 149 14.36 -7.14 -23.62
N ARG A 150 15.55 -6.67 -23.24
CA ARG A 150 16.32 -5.66 -24.01
C ARG A 150 16.74 -6.16 -25.39
N LYS A 151 17.07 -7.44 -25.54
CA LYS A 151 17.36 -8.04 -26.87
C LYS A 151 16.14 -7.98 -27.79
N ARG A 152 14.91 -7.98 -27.22
CA ARG A 152 13.65 -8.00 -27.98
C ARG A 152 13.02 -6.61 -28.16
N SER A 153 13.40 -5.63 -27.36
CA SER A 153 12.80 -4.31 -27.38
C SER A 153 13.78 -3.21 -26.97
N ARG A 154 13.90 -2.18 -27.81
CA ARG A 154 14.70 -0.98 -27.52
C ARG A 154 14.10 -0.12 -26.40
N GLY A 155 12.83 -0.31 -26.06
CA GLY A 155 12.14 0.45 -24.99
C GLY A 155 12.46 -0.05 -23.56
N VAL A 156 13.24 -1.13 -23.40
CA VAL A 156 13.62 -1.65 -22.08
C VAL A 156 14.93 -1.02 -21.61
N ALA A 157 14.87 -0.26 -20.53
CA ALA A 157 16.03 0.41 -19.94
C ALA A 157 17.10 -0.58 -19.43
N LYS A 158 18.39 -0.22 -19.56
CA LYS A 158 19.50 -1.00 -19.00
C LYS A 158 19.42 -1.06 -17.48
N ASN A 159 19.21 0.08 -16.83
CA ASN A 159 19.08 0.21 -15.38
C ASN A 159 17.60 0.35 -14.98
N SER A 160 16.81 -0.69 -15.28
CA SER A 160 15.38 -0.68 -15.02
C SER A 160 15.07 -0.74 -13.55
N LEU A 161 14.11 0.08 -13.07
CA LEU A 161 13.62 0.06 -11.71
C LEU A 161 12.87 -1.23 -11.36
N HIS A 162 12.38 -1.98 -12.35
CA HIS A 162 11.87 -3.34 -12.13
C HIS A 162 12.92 -4.27 -11.51
N MET A 163 14.19 -4.13 -11.82
CA MET A 163 15.27 -4.94 -11.21
C MET A 163 15.52 -4.61 -9.75
N LYS A 164 15.01 -3.47 -9.28
CA LYS A 164 15.13 -3.03 -7.89
C LYS A 164 13.87 -3.29 -7.06
N GLY A 165 12.80 -3.85 -7.66
CA GLY A 165 11.49 -3.97 -7.02
C GLY A 165 10.77 -2.63 -6.88
N GLN A 166 11.13 -1.64 -7.70
CA GLN A 166 10.66 -0.27 -7.61
C GLN A 166 9.74 0.14 -8.76
N ALA A 167 9.26 -0.80 -9.56
CA ALA A 167 8.39 -0.53 -10.70
C ALA A 167 7.42 -1.66 -10.98
N VAL A 168 6.30 -1.32 -11.62
CA VAL A 168 5.28 -2.24 -12.11
C VAL A 168 4.75 -1.77 -13.46
N ASP A 169 4.47 -2.72 -14.35
CA ASP A 169 3.70 -2.51 -15.58
C ASP A 169 2.31 -3.10 -15.38
N LEU A 170 1.26 -2.31 -15.57
CA LEU A 170 -0.11 -2.71 -15.30
C LEU A 170 -1.12 -2.08 -16.28
N ARG A 171 -2.31 -2.64 -16.30
CA ARG A 171 -3.50 -2.06 -16.93
C ARG A 171 -4.74 -2.41 -16.13
N MET A 172 -5.87 -1.79 -16.44
CA MET A 172 -7.14 -2.08 -15.77
C MET A 172 -8.24 -2.30 -16.80
N GLN A 173 -9.03 -3.33 -16.58
CA GLN A 173 -10.22 -3.57 -17.40
C GLN A 173 -11.24 -2.44 -17.19
N GLY A 174 -11.88 -1.98 -18.26
CA GLY A 174 -12.86 -0.89 -18.18
C GLY A 174 -12.29 0.52 -18.00
N LYS A 175 -10.96 0.66 -17.92
CA LYS A 175 -10.28 1.96 -17.88
C LYS A 175 -9.26 2.06 -19.00
N SER A 176 -9.23 3.19 -19.70
CA SER A 176 -8.23 3.47 -20.73
C SER A 176 -6.85 3.69 -20.10
N VAL A 177 -5.80 3.44 -20.88
CA VAL A 177 -4.39 3.74 -20.47
C VAL A 177 -4.26 5.22 -20.05
N ARG A 178 -4.95 6.13 -20.74
CA ARG A 178 -4.96 7.56 -20.40
C ARG A 178 -5.55 7.81 -19.01
N GLN A 179 -6.69 7.21 -18.69
CA GLN A 179 -7.32 7.36 -17.37
C GLN A 179 -6.41 6.84 -16.25
N VAL A 180 -5.84 5.64 -16.42
CA VAL A 180 -4.91 5.05 -15.43
C VAL A 180 -3.66 5.92 -15.29
N ALA A 181 -3.05 6.38 -16.40
CA ALA A 181 -1.88 7.24 -16.34
C ALA A 181 -2.17 8.60 -15.71
N THR A 182 -3.34 9.19 -15.97
CA THR A 182 -3.75 10.46 -15.34
C THR A 182 -3.93 10.30 -13.83
N ALA A 183 -4.63 9.25 -13.39
CA ALA A 183 -4.80 8.96 -11.96
C ALA A 183 -3.44 8.75 -11.27
N ALA A 184 -2.55 7.96 -11.89
CA ALA A 184 -1.21 7.73 -11.35
C ALA A 184 -0.36 9.02 -11.30
N ALA A 185 -0.43 9.86 -12.32
CA ALA A 185 0.27 11.14 -12.36
C ALA A 185 -0.20 12.10 -11.27
N SER A 186 -1.51 12.07 -10.95
CA SER A 186 -2.08 12.87 -9.86
C SER A 186 -1.52 12.48 -8.49
N CYS A 187 -1.02 11.26 -8.31
CA CYS A 187 -0.30 10.86 -7.09
C CYS A 187 1.01 11.64 -6.89
N ALA A 188 1.60 12.20 -7.93
CA ALA A 188 2.85 12.96 -7.91
C ALA A 188 4.00 12.26 -7.15
N ALA A 189 4.00 10.92 -7.11
CA ALA A 189 4.80 10.10 -6.20
C ALA A 189 5.98 9.39 -6.88
N GLY A 190 6.08 9.46 -8.22
CA GLY A 190 7.13 8.78 -8.96
C GLY A 190 6.99 8.91 -10.47
N GLY A 191 7.59 7.99 -11.22
CA GLY A 191 7.53 7.96 -12.68
C GLY A 191 6.26 7.30 -13.19
N VAL A 192 5.65 7.90 -14.23
CA VAL A 192 4.48 7.35 -14.93
C VAL A 192 4.75 7.31 -16.43
N GLY A 193 4.80 6.11 -16.98
CA GLY A 193 4.97 5.86 -18.41
C GLY A 193 3.66 5.42 -19.06
N ARG A 194 3.19 6.12 -20.10
CA ARG A 194 2.00 5.78 -20.86
C ARG A 194 2.36 5.07 -22.16
N TYR A 195 1.94 3.82 -22.30
CA TYR A 195 2.19 2.99 -23.48
C TYR A 195 0.88 2.62 -24.18
N SER A 196 0.28 3.62 -24.88
CA SER A 196 -1.07 3.48 -25.49
C SER A 196 -1.13 2.35 -26.52
N ARG A 197 -0.10 2.21 -27.40
CA ARG A 197 -0.03 1.15 -28.40
C ARG A 197 0.05 -0.24 -27.78
N SER A 198 0.78 -0.40 -26.66
CA SER A 198 0.95 -1.67 -25.95
C SER A 198 -0.10 -1.88 -24.85
N ASN A 199 -1.00 -0.93 -24.69
CA ASN A 199 -2.12 -0.94 -23.74
C ASN A 199 -1.70 -1.24 -22.30
N PHE A 200 -0.74 -0.45 -21.76
CA PHE A 200 -0.36 -0.51 -20.35
C PHE A 200 0.23 0.81 -19.83
N VAL A 201 0.31 0.92 -18.53
CA VAL A 201 0.96 2.01 -17.80
C VAL A 201 2.10 1.43 -16.99
N HIS A 202 3.25 2.09 -17.03
CA HIS A 202 4.37 1.86 -16.13
C HIS A 202 4.26 2.81 -14.95
N LEU A 203 4.40 2.30 -13.74
CA LEU A 203 4.49 3.06 -12.50
C LEU A 203 5.80 2.71 -11.79
N ASP A 204 6.48 3.71 -11.24
CA ASP A 204 7.65 3.50 -10.39
C ASP A 204 7.75 4.54 -9.27
N CYS A 205 8.49 4.23 -8.21
CA CYS A 205 8.73 5.12 -7.08
C CYS A 205 10.07 5.90 -7.18
N GLY A 206 10.61 6.04 -8.39
CA GLY A 206 11.78 6.88 -8.65
C GLY A 206 11.42 8.36 -8.74
N GLU A 207 12.27 9.12 -9.45
CA GLU A 207 12.02 10.55 -9.67
C GLU A 207 10.71 10.80 -10.42
N LYS A 208 10.04 11.90 -10.09
CA LYS A 208 8.79 12.30 -10.75
C LYS A 208 9.05 12.62 -12.21
N ARG A 209 8.43 11.88 -13.11
CA ARG A 209 8.51 12.09 -14.54
C ARG A 209 7.34 11.47 -15.27
N LEU A 210 6.96 12.07 -16.38
CA LEU A 210 5.90 11.57 -17.25
C LEU A 210 6.49 11.34 -18.65
N TRP A 211 6.16 10.21 -19.29
CA TRP A 211 6.59 9.93 -20.65
C TRP A 211 5.61 9.00 -21.38
N GLY A 212 5.84 8.85 -22.67
CA GLY A 212 5.01 8.02 -23.55
C GLY A 212 3.83 8.79 -24.17
N ARG A 213 3.15 8.12 -25.09
CA ARG A 213 2.03 8.68 -25.89
C ARG A 213 0.83 7.74 -25.88
#